data_7d5c1d2779abe1a010deb06fcd6980ae
#
_entry.id   7d5c1d2779abe1a010deb06fcd6980ae
#
_cell.length_a   1.000
_cell.length_b   1.000
_cell.length_c   1.000
_cell.angle_alpha   90.00
_cell.angle_beta   90.00
_cell.angle_gamma   90.00
#
_symmetry.space_group_name_H-M   'P 1'
#
loop_
_entity.id
_entity.type
_entity.pdbx_description
1 polymer ?
#
loop_
_entity_poly.entity_id
_entity_poly.type
_entity_poly.pdbx_seq_one_letter_code
_entity_poly.pdbx_strand_id
1 'polypeptide(L)'
;GTPSTEITEFIQNNPLAKERKLHSTWCTNEKTAMEVALGMSYAGKRALVCMKHVGMNVAADAFVNSAITGVNGGLVVLAADDPSMHSSQNEQDSRFYGKFAMIPMLEPSSQQEAYDMMDYAYTLSEKLKLPVLMRVVTRLAHSRAGVEVADIREENQLNPDHERAHWVLLPGNARKQYLDLVKKQEKLEEASSKSPYNYLEGLNPEYDYEFGVIACGIGYNYVKEADTDSCHIPVLKVSQYPLPAEEIRTMADRCGYVLVVEAVSYTHLRAH
;
A
#
# COMPACT_ATOMS: atom_id res chain seq x y z
N GLY A 1 -10.79 -12.47 -5.48
CA GLY A 1 -10.34 -13.02 -6.78
C GLY A 1 -8.85 -13.29 -6.79
N THR A 2 -8.40 -14.19 -7.67
CA THR A 2 -6.97 -14.47 -7.88
C THR A 2 -6.25 -13.18 -8.30
N PRO A 3 -5.09 -12.85 -7.70
CA PRO A 3 -4.25 -13.67 -6.80
C PRO A 3 -4.49 -13.45 -5.29
N SER A 4 -5.51 -12.70 -4.86
CA SER A 4 -5.75 -12.39 -3.44
C SER A 4 -6.67 -13.40 -2.71
N THR A 5 -7.19 -14.40 -3.41
CA THR A 5 -8.11 -15.42 -2.86
C THR A 5 -7.49 -16.18 -1.68
N GLU A 6 -6.24 -16.59 -1.82
CA GLU A 6 -5.54 -17.41 -0.83
C GLU A 6 -5.42 -16.73 0.55
N ILE A 7 -5.40 -15.39 0.61
CA ILE A 7 -5.33 -14.65 1.87
C ILE A 7 -6.59 -14.90 2.71
N THR A 8 -7.77 -14.75 2.10
CA THR A 8 -9.05 -14.96 2.79
C THR A 8 -9.24 -16.43 3.17
N GLU A 9 -8.92 -17.35 2.27
CA GLU A 9 -9.00 -18.79 2.51
C GLU A 9 -8.07 -19.24 3.63
N PHE A 10 -6.83 -18.72 3.66
CA PHE A 10 -5.89 -19.01 4.74
C PHE A 10 -6.44 -18.56 6.09
N ILE A 11 -6.96 -17.34 6.19
CA ILE A 11 -7.53 -16.82 7.44
C ILE A 11 -8.72 -17.67 7.89
N GLN A 12 -9.64 -18.04 6.98
CA GLN A 12 -10.83 -18.84 7.30
C GLN A 12 -10.47 -20.25 7.77
N ASN A 13 -9.39 -20.82 7.26
CA ASN A 13 -8.96 -22.19 7.59
C ASN A 13 -7.98 -22.24 8.76
N ASN A 14 -7.37 -21.13 9.17
CA ASN A 14 -6.37 -21.09 10.21
C ASN A 14 -7.00 -21.31 11.60
N PRO A 15 -6.53 -22.30 12.40
CA PRO A 15 -7.05 -22.56 13.74
C PRO A 15 -6.93 -21.34 14.68
N LEU A 16 -5.83 -20.59 14.60
CA LEU A 16 -5.60 -19.40 15.40
C LEU A 16 -6.61 -18.28 15.10
N ALA A 17 -7.01 -18.13 13.84
CA ALA A 17 -8.06 -17.18 13.46
C ALA A 17 -9.40 -17.53 14.10
N LYS A 18 -9.72 -18.84 14.18
CA LYS A 18 -10.94 -19.33 14.85
C LYS A 18 -10.88 -19.13 16.35
N GLU A 19 -9.76 -19.48 16.98
CA GLU A 19 -9.53 -19.27 18.43
C GLU A 19 -9.70 -17.81 18.81
N ARG A 20 -9.17 -16.88 18.00
CA ARG A 20 -9.24 -15.44 18.20
C ARG A 20 -10.53 -14.80 17.71
N LYS A 21 -11.46 -15.59 17.20
CA LYS A 21 -12.75 -15.12 16.67
C LYS A 21 -12.59 -14.03 15.60
N LEU A 22 -11.57 -14.15 14.76
CA LEU A 22 -11.41 -13.25 13.61
C LEU A 22 -12.59 -13.44 12.67
N HIS A 23 -13.30 -12.37 12.39
CA HIS A 23 -14.37 -12.38 11.41
C HIS A 23 -13.77 -12.36 10.01
N SER A 24 -14.04 -13.37 9.20
CA SER A 24 -13.64 -13.44 7.79
C SER A 24 -14.78 -13.95 6.95
N THR A 25 -15.15 -13.22 5.90
CA THR A 25 -16.28 -13.56 5.04
C THR A 25 -16.02 -13.16 3.59
N TRP A 26 -16.68 -13.89 2.69
CA TRP A 26 -16.82 -13.51 1.30
C TRP A 26 -18.04 -12.59 1.14
N CYS A 27 -17.87 -11.51 0.40
CA CYS A 27 -18.97 -10.61 0.06
C CYS A 27 -19.43 -10.84 -1.39
N THR A 28 -20.62 -10.40 -1.71
CA THR A 28 -21.23 -10.56 -3.04
C THR A 28 -20.45 -9.83 -4.14
N ASN A 29 -19.82 -8.70 -3.80
CA ASN A 29 -18.94 -7.95 -4.67
C ASN A 29 -17.98 -7.08 -3.84
N GLU A 30 -17.02 -6.45 -4.52
CA GLU A 30 -15.96 -5.67 -3.89
C GLU A 30 -16.47 -4.38 -3.24
N LYS A 31 -17.52 -3.76 -3.79
CA LYS A 31 -18.15 -2.58 -3.17
C LYS A 31 -18.71 -2.95 -1.79
N THR A 32 -19.49 -4.02 -1.71
CA THR A 32 -20.03 -4.51 -0.44
C THR A 32 -18.92 -4.88 0.55
N ALA A 33 -17.84 -5.52 0.07
CA ALA A 33 -16.70 -5.85 0.92
C ALA A 33 -16.04 -4.59 1.51
N MET A 34 -15.85 -3.56 0.69
CA MET A 34 -15.28 -2.29 1.13
C MET A 34 -16.19 -1.57 2.13
N GLU A 35 -17.49 -1.52 1.88
CA GLU A 35 -18.49 -0.88 2.77
C GLU A 35 -18.59 -1.58 4.12
N VAL A 36 -18.56 -2.92 4.15
CA VAL A 36 -18.53 -3.70 5.41
C VAL A 36 -17.26 -3.39 6.20
N ALA A 37 -16.11 -3.39 5.56
CA ALA A 37 -14.85 -3.08 6.23
C ALA A 37 -14.80 -1.62 6.74
N LEU A 38 -15.38 -0.67 6.00
CA LEU A 38 -15.56 0.71 6.47
C LEU A 38 -16.43 0.76 7.74
N GLY A 39 -17.54 0.05 7.75
CA GLY A 39 -18.40 -0.05 8.94
C GLY A 39 -17.67 -0.61 10.15
N MET A 40 -16.83 -1.65 9.96
CA MET A 40 -15.96 -2.19 11.01
C MET A 40 -14.97 -1.13 11.52
N SER A 41 -14.33 -0.43 10.59
CA SER A 41 -13.39 0.66 10.93
C SER A 41 -14.09 1.79 11.68
N TYR A 42 -15.26 2.22 11.27
CA TYR A 42 -16.04 3.28 11.96
C TYR A 42 -16.40 2.88 13.37
N ALA A 43 -16.63 1.58 13.60
CA ALA A 43 -16.85 1.04 14.95
C ALA A 43 -15.57 0.93 15.81
N GLY A 44 -14.40 1.30 15.28
CA GLY A 44 -13.12 1.26 15.97
C GLY A 44 -12.31 -0.02 15.76
N LYS A 45 -12.81 -0.99 14.98
CA LYS A 45 -12.11 -2.25 14.72
C LYS A 45 -11.19 -2.14 13.51
N ARG A 46 -10.09 -2.89 13.51
CA ARG A 46 -9.24 -3.04 12.33
C ARG A 46 -9.93 -3.89 11.29
N ALA A 47 -9.79 -3.51 10.02
CA ALA A 47 -10.36 -4.24 8.91
C ALA A 47 -9.36 -4.39 7.76
N LEU A 48 -9.43 -5.54 7.08
CA LEU A 48 -8.71 -5.85 5.86
C LEU A 48 -9.70 -6.19 4.75
N VAL A 49 -9.55 -5.54 3.61
CA VAL A 49 -10.27 -5.90 2.38
C VAL A 49 -9.26 -6.38 1.35
N CYS A 50 -9.50 -7.55 0.78
CA CYS A 50 -8.64 -8.11 -0.26
C CYS A 50 -9.41 -8.21 -1.58
N MET A 51 -8.85 -7.64 -2.64
CA MET A 51 -9.44 -7.72 -3.97
C MET A 51 -8.38 -7.72 -5.07
N LYS A 52 -8.78 -8.16 -6.26
CA LYS A 52 -7.99 -8.01 -7.46
C LYS A 52 -8.07 -6.56 -7.95
N HIS A 53 -7.09 -6.12 -8.76
CA HIS A 53 -7.08 -4.76 -9.31
C HIS A 53 -8.40 -4.37 -10.00
N VAL A 54 -9.02 -5.28 -10.75
CA VAL A 54 -10.33 -5.01 -11.37
C VAL A 54 -11.46 -4.82 -10.35
N GLY A 55 -11.33 -5.41 -9.17
CA GLY A 55 -12.26 -5.18 -8.05
C GLY A 55 -12.19 -3.77 -7.50
N MET A 56 -11.03 -3.10 -7.62
CA MET A 56 -10.90 -1.69 -7.27
C MET A 56 -11.85 -0.79 -8.08
N ASN A 57 -12.14 -1.16 -9.35
CA ASN A 57 -13.11 -0.41 -10.17
C ASN A 57 -14.51 -0.50 -9.56
N VAL A 58 -14.88 -1.66 -9.02
CA VAL A 58 -16.19 -1.89 -8.39
C VAL A 58 -16.27 -1.22 -7.02
N ALA A 59 -15.18 -1.21 -6.27
CA ALA A 59 -15.09 -0.62 -4.93
C ALA A 59 -14.77 0.90 -4.96
N ALA A 60 -14.50 1.48 -6.13
CA ALA A 60 -13.92 2.81 -6.27
C ALA A 60 -14.69 3.91 -5.53
N ASP A 61 -16.02 3.91 -5.58
CA ASP A 61 -16.85 4.88 -4.88
C ASP A 61 -16.60 4.83 -3.36
N ALA A 62 -16.75 3.66 -2.74
CA ALA A 62 -16.54 3.48 -1.31
C ALA A 62 -15.07 3.75 -0.91
N PHE A 63 -14.12 3.34 -1.77
CA PHE A 63 -12.69 3.54 -1.54
C PHE A 63 -12.30 5.02 -1.53
N VAL A 64 -12.71 5.78 -2.55
CA VAL A 64 -12.37 7.22 -2.64
C VAL A 64 -13.06 8.01 -1.53
N ASN A 65 -14.32 7.71 -1.25
CA ASN A 65 -15.05 8.36 -0.18
C ASN A 65 -14.47 8.06 1.21
N SER A 66 -13.86 6.87 1.41
CA SER A 66 -13.19 6.54 2.67
C SER A 66 -11.99 7.44 3.00
N ALA A 67 -11.34 8.01 1.99
CA ALA A 67 -10.29 9.00 2.20
C ALA A 67 -10.85 10.34 2.72
N ILE A 68 -12.05 10.70 2.28
CA ILE A 68 -12.73 11.93 2.72
C ILE A 68 -13.26 11.78 4.15
N THR A 69 -13.98 10.69 4.45
CA THR A 69 -14.47 10.42 5.80
C THR A 69 -13.35 10.11 6.78
N GLY A 70 -12.24 9.59 6.26
CA GLY A 70 -11.21 8.99 7.09
C GLY A 70 -11.66 7.65 7.69
N VAL A 71 -10.89 7.18 8.66
CA VAL A 71 -11.09 5.90 9.36
C VAL A 71 -10.97 6.10 10.88
N ASN A 72 -11.60 5.23 11.66
CA ASN A 72 -11.48 5.21 13.10
C ASN A 72 -10.55 4.08 13.57
N GLY A 73 -10.91 2.82 13.39
CA GLY A 73 -9.96 1.70 13.44
C GLY A 73 -9.20 1.58 12.13
N GLY A 74 -8.00 1.01 12.16
CA GLY A 74 -7.14 0.87 10.98
C GLY A 74 -7.82 0.10 9.85
N LEU A 75 -7.74 0.63 8.63
CA LEU A 75 -8.28 0.01 7.42
C LEU A 75 -7.17 -0.19 6.39
N VAL A 76 -6.96 -1.44 6.00
CA VAL A 76 -6.04 -1.81 4.92
C VAL A 76 -6.84 -2.36 3.76
N VAL A 77 -6.61 -1.82 2.57
CA VAL A 77 -7.18 -2.29 1.31
C VAL A 77 -6.05 -2.93 0.51
N LEU A 78 -6.09 -4.25 0.38
CA LEU A 78 -5.10 -5.00 -0.39
C LEU A 78 -5.62 -5.19 -1.81
N ALA A 79 -4.90 -4.57 -2.76
CA ALA A 79 -5.14 -4.74 -4.18
C ALA A 79 -4.06 -5.64 -4.80
N ALA A 80 -4.49 -6.72 -5.43
CA ALA A 80 -3.60 -7.64 -6.11
C ALA A 80 -3.59 -7.35 -7.61
N ASP A 81 -2.49 -6.75 -8.06
CA ASP A 81 -2.26 -6.41 -9.46
C ASP A 81 -1.68 -7.60 -10.23
N ASP A 82 -1.99 -7.66 -11.52
CA ASP A 82 -1.55 -8.72 -12.41
C ASP A 82 -0.82 -8.14 -13.64
N PRO A 83 0.42 -7.65 -13.43
CA PRO A 83 1.24 -7.17 -14.54
C PRO A 83 1.41 -8.24 -15.60
N SER A 84 1.32 -7.85 -16.87
CA SER A 84 1.33 -8.75 -18.03
C SER A 84 0.11 -9.68 -18.16
N MET A 85 -0.96 -9.46 -17.40
CA MET A 85 -2.27 -10.12 -17.55
C MET A 85 -2.22 -11.66 -17.53
N HIS A 86 -1.48 -12.26 -16.62
CA HIS A 86 -1.34 -13.72 -16.52
C HIS A 86 -2.70 -14.44 -16.30
N SER A 87 -3.62 -13.80 -15.57
CA SER A 87 -4.97 -14.34 -15.31
C SER A 87 -6.05 -13.26 -15.32
N SER A 88 -5.82 -12.16 -16.01
CA SER A 88 -6.70 -10.99 -16.03
C SER A 88 -7.08 -10.57 -17.43
N GLN A 89 -8.24 -9.95 -17.59
CA GLN A 89 -8.73 -9.40 -18.85
C GLN A 89 -8.09 -8.04 -19.24
N ASN A 90 -7.40 -7.41 -18.31
CA ASN A 90 -6.65 -6.17 -18.53
C ASN A 90 -5.55 -6.03 -17.49
N GLU A 91 -4.66 -5.06 -17.68
CA GLU A 91 -3.68 -4.63 -16.69
C GLU A 91 -4.10 -3.28 -16.13
N GLN A 92 -4.01 -3.14 -14.81
CA GLN A 92 -4.24 -1.89 -14.09
C GLN A 92 -3.19 -1.76 -13.00
N ASP A 93 -2.77 -0.55 -12.76
CA ASP A 93 -1.90 -0.22 -11.64
C ASP A 93 -2.73 0.41 -10.52
N SER A 94 -2.92 -0.34 -9.45
CA SER A 94 -3.73 0.11 -8.31
C SER A 94 -3.15 1.33 -7.58
N ARG A 95 -1.87 1.67 -7.81
CA ARG A 95 -1.26 2.89 -7.25
C ARG A 95 -1.97 4.16 -7.72
N PHE A 96 -2.54 4.15 -8.94
CA PHE A 96 -3.34 5.29 -9.40
C PHE A 96 -4.58 5.53 -8.56
N TYR A 97 -5.21 4.49 -8.03
CA TYR A 97 -6.33 4.65 -7.09
C TYR A 97 -5.88 5.33 -5.79
N GLY A 98 -4.76 4.89 -5.22
CA GLY A 98 -4.21 5.50 -4.01
C GLY A 98 -3.80 6.96 -4.22
N LYS A 99 -3.17 7.26 -5.36
CA LYS A 99 -2.83 8.63 -5.75
C LYS A 99 -4.08 9.50 -5.94
N PHE A 100 -5.10 8.99 -6.64
CA PHE A 100 -6.36 9.69 -6.87
C PHE A 100 -7.11 9.93 -5.55
N ALA A 101 -7.14 8.96 -4.65
CA ALA A 101 -7.75 9.08 -3.33
C ALA A 101 -6.89 9.87 -2.33
N MET A 102 -5.64 10.22 -2.66
CA MET A 102 -4.73 11.00 -1.80
C MET A 102 -4.42 10.29 -0.48
N ILE A 103 -4.20 8.97 -0.52
CA ILE A 103 -3.92 8.13 0.65
C ILE A 103 -2.54 7.48 0.58
N PRO A 104 -1.97 7.05 1.73
CA PRO A 104 -0.71 6.33 1.74
C PRO A 104 -0.84 4.95 1.08
N MET A 105 0.20 4.53 0.40
CA MET A 105 0.29 3.23 -0.25
C MET A 105 1.56 2.51 0.14
N LEU A 106 1.49 1.18 0.20
CA LEU A 106 2.61 0.27 0.46
C LEU A 106 2.72 -0.75 -0.68
N GLU A 107 3.95 -1.05 -1.07
CA GLU A 107 4.25 -2.00 -2.14
C GLU A 107 5.44 -2.88 -1.72
N PRO A 108 5.20 -4.01 -1.04
CA PRO A 108 6.27 -4.87 -0.55
C PRO A 108 7.09 -5.50 -1.68
N SER A 109 8.39 -5.60 -1.46
CA SER A 109 9.32 -6.26 -2.38
C SER A 109 9.48 -7.75 -2.12
N SER A 110 9.22 -8.21 -0.88
CA SER A 110 9.41 -9.60 -0.46
C SER A 110 8.27 -10.09 0.42
N GLN A 111 8.26 -11.39 0.72
CA GLN A 111 7.28 -12.01 1.60
C GLN A 111 7.43 -11.50 3.05
N GLN A 112 8.67 -11.31 3.52
CA GLN A 112 8.91 -10.72 4.84
C GLN A 112 8.37 -9.30 4.91
N GLU A 113 8.67 -8.47 3.91
CA GLU A 113 8.10 -7.12 3.86
C GLU A 113 6.57 -7.12 3.80
N ALA A 114 5.97 -8.05 3.03
CA ALA A 114 4.51 -8.15 2.97
C ALA A 114 3.91 -8.47 4.33
N TYR A 115 4.59 -9.29 5.13
CA TYR A 115 4.20 -9.60 6.50
C TYR A 115 4.36 -8.38 7.42
N ASP A 116 5.53 -7.77 7.45
CA ASP A 116 5.86 -6.66 8.34
C ASP A 116 5.03 -5.41 8.02
N MET A 117 4.81 -5.16 6.74
CA MET A 117 4.01 -4.04 6.26
C MET A 117 2.53 -4.14 6.65
N MET A 118 1.99 -5.32 6.95
CA MET A 118 0.61 -5.42 7.43
C MET A 118 0.44 -4.76 8.80
N ASP A 119 1.36 -5.00 9.72
CA ASP A 119 1.34 -4.34 11.03
C ASP A 119 1.60 -2.84 10.90
N TYR A 120 2.58 -2.48 10.10
CA TYR A 120 2.91 -1.10 9.78
C TYR A 120 1.73 -0.36 9.12
N ALA A 121 1.00 -0.99 8.19
CA ALA A 121 -0.15 -0.43 7.52
C ALA A 121 -1.27 -0.06 8.50
N TYR A 122 -1.58 -0.93 9.46
CA TYR A 122 -2.54 -0.60 10.51
C TYR A 122 -2.07 0.55 11.38
N THR A 123 -0.80 0.57 11.77
CA THR A 123 -0.22 1.68 12.54
C THR A 123 -0.30 3.00 11.78
N LEU A 124 0.05 2.98 10.49
CA LEU A 124 0.00 4.14 9.61
C LEU A 124 -1.44 4.63 9.43
N SER A 125 -2.38 3.71 9.18
CA SER A 125 -3.80 4.01 9.03
C SER A 125 -4.39 4.67 10.27
N GLU A 126 -4.13 4.11 11.44
CA GLU A 126 -4.62 4.62 12.73
C GLU A 126 -4.01 5.99 13.08
N LYS A 127 -2.72 6.19 12.77
CA LYS A 127 -2.00 7.45 13.01
C LYS A 127 -2.50 8.58 12.10
N LEU A 128 -2.69 8.30 10.83
CA LEU A 128 -3.10 9.30 9.82
C LEU A 128 -4.62 9.46 9.74
N LYS A 129 -5.37 8.52 10.31
CA LYS A 129 -6.83 8.43 10.14
C LYS A 129 -7.23 8.41 8.67
N LEU A 130 -6.54 7.55 7.91
CA LEU A 130 -6.77 7.30 6.48
C LEU A 130 -6.69 5.80 6.21
N PRO A 131 -7.43 5.28 5.22
CA PRO A 131 -7.16 3.93 4.72
C PRO A 131 -5.75 3.85 4.15
N VAL A 132 -5.15 2.67 4.16
CA VAL A 132 -3.87 2.38 3.51
C VAL A 132 -4.13 1.41 2.36
N LEU A 133 -3.66 1.74 1.17
CA LEU A 133 -3.67 0.82 0.04
C LEU A 133 -2.37 -0.01 0.06
N MET A 134 -2.50 -1.32 0.11
CA MET A 134 -1.37 -2.24 -0.04
C MET A 134 -1.45 -2.92 -1.40
N ARG A 135 -0.49 -2.61 -2.27
CA ARG A 135 -0.38 -3.22 -3.59
C ARG A 135 0.51 -4.45 -3.52
N VAL A 136 0.02 -5.58 -3.97
CA VAL A 136 0.83 -6.78 -4.20
C VAL A 136 0.71 -7.19 -5.67
N VAL A 137 1.80 -7.65 -6.27
CA VAL A 137 1.76 -8.16 -7.64
C VAL A 137 1.66 -9.67 -7.66
N THR A 138 1.14 -10.23 -8.74
CA THR A 138 0.92 -11.68 -8.93
C THR A 138 2.15 -12.51 -8.56
N ARG A 139 3.35 -12.08 -8.95
CA ARG A 139 4.59 -12.80 -8.65
C ARG A 139 4.85 -12.90 -7.14
N LEU A 140 4.64 -11.82 -6.39
CA LEU A 140 4.77 -11.85 -4.93
C LEU A 140 3.65 -12.67 -4.29
N ALA A 141 2.41 -12.48 -4.73
CA ALA A 141 1.23 -13.14 -4.16
C ALA A 141 1.26 -14.67 -4.31
N HIS A 142 1.85 -15.20 -5.39
CA HIS A 142 1.98 -16.65 -5.63
C HIS A 142 3.32 -17.23 -5.14
N SER A 143 4.23 -16.41 -4.66
CA SER A 143 5.50 -16.89 -4.11
C SER A 143 5.37 -17.31 -2.63
N ARG A 144 6.27 -18.15 -2.17
CA ARG A 144 6.31 -18.64 -0.78
C ARG A 144 7.72 -18.53 -0.24
N ALA A 145 7.85 -18.08 1.00
CA ALA A 145 9.09 -18.09 1.75
C ALA A 145 8.81 -18.28 3.24
N GLY A 146 9.83 -18.70 3.99
CA GLY A 146 9.81 -18.59 5.44
C GLY A 146 9.85 -17.13 5.86
N VAL A 147 9.06 -16.75 6.84
CA VAL A 147 9.06 -15.38 7.42
C VAL A 147 9.29 -15.47 8.93
N GLU A 148 9.99 -14.49 9.46
CA GLU A 148 10.09 -14.27 10.90
C GLU A 148 8.77 -13.70 11.38
N VAL A 149 8.20 -14.34 12.41
CA VAL A 149 6.87 -13.99 12.94
C VAL A 149 7.04 -13.09 14.15
N ALA A 150 6.42 -11.91 14.12
CA ALA A 150 6.39 -10.99 15.25
C ALA A 150 5.34 -11.40 16.30
N ASP A 151 5.41 -10.75 17.45
CA ASP A 151 4.38 -10.88 18.48
C ASP A 151 3.02 -10.43 17.98
N ILE A 152 2.00 -11.02 18.57
CA ILE A 152 0.63 -10.80 18.15
C ILE A 152 0.18 -9.40 18.58
N ARG A 153 -0.31 -8.62 17.63
CA ARG A 153 -0.88 -7.30 17.89
C ARG A 153 -2.16 -7.41 18.70
N GLU A 154 -2.30 -6.56 19.72
CA GLU A 154 -3.52 -6.49 20.54
C GLU A 154 -4.72 -6.03 19.71
N GLU A 155 -5.89 -6.56 20.06
CA GLU A 155 -7.15 -6.20 19.43
C GLU A 155 -7.61 -4.81 19.88
N ASN A 156 -8.10 -4.00 18.92
CA ASN A 156 -8.77 -2.75 19.24
C ASN A 156 -10.10 -3.01 19.95
N GLN A 157 -10.37 -2.21 20.96
CA GLN A 157 -11.70 -2.21 21.58
C GLN A 157 -12.73 -1.57 20.66
N LEU A 158 -13.98 -2.00 20.78
CA LEU A 158 -15.10 -1.37 20.11
C LEU A 158 -15.26 0.06 20.66
N ASN A 159 -15.08 1.05 19.79
CA ASN A 159 -15.15 2.47 20.14
C ASN A 159 -15.72 3.27 18.96
N PRO A 160 -17.04 3.18 18.71
CA PRO A 160 -17.64 3.89 17.59
C PRO A 160 -17.61 5.41 17.86
N ASP A 161 -17.24 6.17 16.84
CA ASP A 161 -17.40 7.62 16.84
C ASP A 161 -18.87 7.96 16.58
N HIS A 162 -19.50 8.65 17.52
CA HIS A 162 -20.91 9.02 17.50
C HIS A 162 -21.19 10.37 16.82
N GLU A 163 -20.16 11.08 16.35
CA GLU A 163 -20.33 12.33 15.62
C GLU A 163 -20.81 12.04 14.17
N ARG A 164 -22.12 11.99 13.99
CA ARG A 164 -22.75 11.66 12.71
C ARG A 164 -22.27 12.53 11.54
N ALA A 165 -22.01 13.81 11.79
CA ALA A 165 -21.53 14.74 10.77
C ALA A 165 -20.17 14.32 10.19
N HIS A 166 -19.36 13.58 10.94
CA HIS A 166 -18.07 13.07 10.50
C HIS A 166 -18.23 12.01 9.40
N TRP A 167 -19.23 11.12 9.53
CA TRP A 167 -19.39 9.98 8.63
C TRP A 167 -20.38 10.23 7.48
N VAL A 168 -21.03 11.38 7.46
CA VAL A 168 -22.04 11.71 6.44
C VAL A 168 -21.51 12.79 5.50
N LEU A 169 -21.25 12.40 4.25
CA LEU A 169 -20.68 13.28 3.21
C LEU A 169 -21.74 14.19 2.57
N LEU A 170 -22.45 14.99 3.40
CA LEU A 170 -23.18 16.13 2.86
C LEU A 170 -22.19 17.16 2.33
N PRO A 171 -22.55 17.97 1.30
CA PRO A 171 -21.62 18.90 0.65
C PRO A 171 -20.84 19.81 1.60
N GLY A 172 -21.47 20.28 2.69
CA GLY A 172 -20.82 21.10 3.71
C GLY A 172 -19.77 20.35 4.52
N ASN A 173 -20.05 19.11 4.90
CA ASN A 173 -19.13 18.24 5.63
C ASN A 173 -17.99 17.78 4.72
N ALA A 174 -18.32 17.30 3.54
CA ALA A 174 -17.33 16.80 2.56
C ALA A 174 -16.30 17.87 2.21
N ARG A 175 -16.71 19.15 2.06
CA ARG A 175 -15.79 20.25 1.79
C ARG A 175 -14.77 20.47 2.91
N LYS A 176 -15.19 20.40 4.16
CA LYS A 176 -14.27 20.52 5.32
C LYS A 176 -13.29 19.36 5.37
N GLN A 177 -13.81 18.13 5.26
CA GLN A 177 -13.01 16.91 5.32
C GLN A 177 -12.02 16.83 4.14
N TYR A 178 -12.41 17.26 2.96
CA TYR A 178 -11.49 17.35 1.82
C TYR A 178 -10.34 18.34 2.07
N LEU A 179 -10.61 19.50 2.65
CA LEU A 179 -9.55 20.43 3.05
C LEU A 179 -8.60 19.85 4.10
N ASP A 180 -9.13 19.03 5.02
CA ASP A 180 -8.29 18.32 5.99
C ASP A 180 -7.48 17.18 5.35
N LEU A 181 -8.02 16.49 4.35
CA LEU A 181 -7.29 15.52 3.54
C LEU A 181 -6.13 16.19 2.78
N VAL A 182 -6.36 17.36 2.18
CA VAL A 182 -5.30 18.14 1.52
C VAL A 182 -4.18 18.50 2.49
N LYS A 183 -4.51 18.97 3.70
CA LYS A 183 -3.49 19.28 4.72
C LYS A 183 -2.70 18.04 5.20
N LYS A 184 -3.29 16.86 5.13
CA LYS A 184 -2.60 15.62 5.48
C LYS A 184 -1.53 15.21 4.48
N GLN A 185 -1.51 15.78 3.26
CA GLN A 185 -0.53 15.39 2.23
C GLN A 185 0.90 15.63 2.69
N GLU A 186 1.20 16.74 3.35
CA GLU A 186 2.53 17.00 3.93
C GLU A 186 2.96 15.90 4.92
N LYS A 187 2.01 15.40 5.73
CA LYS A 187 2.28 14.30 6.67
C LYS A 187 2.49 12.95 5.96
N LEU A 188 1.83 12.76 4.81
CA LEU A 188 2.04 11.57 3.99
C LEU A 188 3.44 11.59 3.35
N GLU A 189 3.86 12.72 2.82
CA GLU A 189 5.20 12.91 2.26
C GLU A 189 6.28 12.69 3.33
N GLU A 190 6.12 13.30 4.51
CA GLU A 190 7.01 13.08 5.64
C GLU A 190 7.05 11.61 6.07
N ALA A 191 5.90 10.93 6.14
CA ALA A 191 5.83 9.52 6.50
C ALA A 191 6.50 8.62 5.45
N SER A 192 6.45 9.00 4.17
CA SER A 192 7.11 8.28 3.09
C SER A 192 8.63 8.49 3.10
N SER A 193 9.12 9.71 3.24
CA SER A 193 10.56 10.00 3.32
C SER A 193 11.22 9.38 4.57
N LYS A 194 10.47 9.26 5.68
CA LYS A 194 10.95 8.60 6.90
C LYS A 194 10.63 7.11 6.99
N SER A 195 10.11 6.52 5.92
CA SER A 195 9.73 5.12 5.89
C SER A 195 10.94 4.20 6.01
N PRO A 196 10.90 3.16 6.84
CA PRO A 196 11.96 2.15 6.85
C PRO A 196 12.00 1.32 5.55
N TYR A 197 11.00 1.46 4.71
CA TYR A 197 10.87 0.74 3.44
C TYR A 197 11.28 1.56 2.22
N ASN A 198 11.59 2.86 2.41
CA ASN A 198 12.18 3.73 1.39
C ASN A 198 13.59 4.09 1.83
N TYR A 199 14.59 3.70 1.08
CA TYR A 199 15.98 4.00 1.43
C TYR A 199 16.89 4.01 0.22
N LEU A 200 17.98 4.77 0.36
CA LEU A 200 19.00 4.96 -0.65
C LEU A 200 20.22 4.13 -0.28
N GLU A 201 20.63 3.23 -1.16
CA GLU A 201 21.82 2.39 -1.02
C GLU A 201 22.92 2.83 -1.97
N GLY A 202 24.18 2.66 -1.55
CA GLY A 202 25.34 2.77 -2.42
C GLY A 202 25.65 4.19 -2.92
N LEU A 203 24.86 5.20 -2.54
CA LEU A 203 25.13 6.58 -2.93
C LEU A 203 26.05 7.25 -1.91
N ASN A 204 27.22 7.67 -2.38
CA ASN A 204 28.10 8.56 -1.63
C ASN A 204 27.88 10.00 -2.14
N PRO A 205 27.51 10.96 -1.26
CA PRO A 205 27.21 12.33 -1.66
C PRO A 205 28.43 13.11 -2.21
N GLU A 206 29.64 12.58 -2.07
CA GLU A 206 30.86 13.20 -2.58
C GLU A 206 31.21 12.79 -4.02
N TYR A 207 30.51 11.78 -4.58
CA TYR A 207 30.77 11.28 -5.93
C TYR A 207 29.56 11.47 -6.84
N ASP A 208 29.86 11.71 -8.12
CA ASP A 208 28.88 11.66 -9.18
C ASP A 208 28.94 10.29 -9.87
N TYR A 209 27.77 9.77 -10.20
CA TYR A 209 27.60 8.46 -10.81
C TYR A 209 27.12 8.62 -12.25
N GLU A 210 27.60 7.76 -13.14
CA GLU A 210 27.08 7.74 -14.51
C GLU A 210 25.61 7.37 -14.52
N PHE A 211 25.22 6.45 -13.63
CA PHE A 211 23.89 5.83 -13.64
C PHE A 211 23.46 5.42 -12.22
N GLY A 212 22.16 5.57 -11.96
CA GLY A 212 21.52 5.12 -10.74
C GLY A 212 20.19 4.45 -11.01
N VAL A 213 19.62 3.76 -10.03
CA VAL A 213 18.36 3.00 -10.18
C VAL A 213 17.36 3.41 -9.12
N ILE A 214 16.11 3.68 -9.53
CA ILE A 214 14.95 3.76 -8.63
C ILE A 214 14.16 2.47 -8.82
N ALA A 215 14.04 1.68 -7.76
CA ALA A 215 13.41 0.36 -7.80
C ALA A 215 12.16 0.32 -6.93
N CYS A 216 10.98 0.08 -7.54
CA CYS A 216 9.69 0.08 -6.85
C CYS A 216 9.22 -1.34 -6.54
N GLY A 217 8.83 -1.58 -5.28
CA GLY A 217 8.32 -2.86 -4.83
C GLY A 217 9.21 -4.04 -5.21
N ILE A 218 8.64 -5.07 -5.82
CA ILE A 218 9.40 -6.27 -6.24
C ILE A 218 10.49 -5.96 -7.29
N GLY A 219 10.41 -4.83 -7.98
CA GLY A 219 11.45 -4.38 -8.91
C GLY A 219 12.82 -4.27 -8.23
N TYR A 220 12.84 -3.97 -6.92
CA TYR A 220 14.05 -3.95 -6.12
C TYR A 220 14.77 -5.30 -6.11
N ASN A 221 14.05 -6.42 -5.98
CA ASN A 221 14.66 -7.74 -5.99
C ASN A 221 15.31 -8.07 -7.34
N TYR A 222 14.71 -7.63 -8.45
CA TYR A 222 15.30 -7.82 -9.78
C TYR A 222 16.60 -7.02 -9.95
N VAL A 223 16.62 -5.81 -9.41
CA VAL A 223 17.85 -5.00 -9.41
C VAL A 223 18.94 -5.68 -8.59
N LYS A 224 18.60 -6.17 -7.37
CA LYS A 224 19.58 -6.87 -6.51
C LYS A 224 20.06 -8.19 -7.11
N GLU A 225 19.23 -8.91 -7.82
CA GLU A 225 19.63 -10.15 -8.51
C GLU A 225 20.54 -9.86 -9.74
N ALA A 226 20.31 -8.74 -10.41
CA ALA A 226 21.11 -8.33 -11.56
C ALA A 226 22.44 -7.66 -11.17
N ASP A 227 22.54 -7.12 -9.95
CA ASP A 227 23.74 -6.46 -9.43
C ASP A 227 24.77 -7.52 -9.01
N THR A 228 25.50 -8.03 -9.99
CA THR A 228 26.60 -8.97 -9.77
C THR A 228 27.89 -8.19 -9.43
N ASP A 229 28.26 -8.18 -8.17
CA ASP A 229 29.58 -7.96 -7.52
C ASP A 229 30.55 -6.85 -8.02
N SER A 230 30.29 -6.12 -9.07
CA SER A 230 31.27 -5.21 -9.62
C SER A 230 30.80 -3.78 -9.94
N CYS A 231 29.53 -3.53 -9.89
CA CYS A 231 28.99 -2.19 -10.13
C CYS A 231 28.31 -1.66 -8.85
N HIS A 232 29.00 -0.82 -8.09
CA HIS A 232 28.39 -0.08 -6.98
C HIS A 232 27.45 0.99 -7.54
N ILE A 233 26.30 0.56 -8.02
CA ILE A 233 25.26 1.43 -8.57
C ILE A 233 24.41 1.92 -7.41
N PRO A 234 24.19 3.23 -7.24
CA PRO A 234 23.26 3.72 -6.24
C PRO A 234 21.84 3.30 -6.58
N VAL A 235 21.14 2.76 -5.59
CA VAL A 235 19.76 2.27 -5.71
C VAL A 235 18.88 2.97 -4.70
N LEU A 236 17.83 3.64 -5.17
CA LEU A 236 16.73 4.12 -4.33
C LEU A 236 15.62 3.08 -4.35
N LYS A 237 15.41 2.40 -3.24
CA LYS A 237 14.25 1.54 -3.04
C LYS A 237 13.03 2.37 -2.68
N VAL A 238 11.90 2.13 -3.35
CA VAL A 238 10.61 2.74 -3.07
C VAL A 238 9.56 1.66 -2.84
N SER A 239 9.09 1.56 -1.61
CA SER A 239 8.05 0.60 -1.20
C SER A 239 6.90 1.28 -0.45
N GLN A 240 6.99 2.59 -0.21
CA GLN A 240 5.93 3.43 0.36
C GLN A 240 5.73 4.69 -0.48
N TYR A 241 4.48 5.08 -0.66
CA TYR A 241 4.04 6.28 -1.39
C TYR A 241 3.24 7.23 -0.48
N PRO A 242 3.20 8.56 -0.80
CA PRO A 242 3.69 9.19 -2.02
C PRO A 242 5.20 9.02 -2.21
N LEU A 243 5.68 9.28 -3.44
CA LEU A 243 7.11 9.12 -3.77
C LEU A 243 8.00 9.98 -2.84
N PRO A 244 9.14 9.46 -2.36
CA PRO A 244 10.08 10.18 -1.52
C PRO A 244 10.86 11.22 -2.36
N ALA A 245 10.32 12.43 -2.44
CA ALA A 245 10.78 13.45 -3.40
C ALA A 245 12.21 13.94 -3.16
N GLU A 246 12.65 14.00 -1.90
CA GLU A 246 14.02 14.44 -1.56
C GLU A 246 15.06 13.41 -1.99
N GLU A 247 14.80 12.14 -1.74
CA GLU A 247 15.67 11.03 -2.13
C GLU A 247 15.76 10.90 -3.66
N ILE A 248 14.63 11.11 -4.36
CA ILE A 248 14.60 11.14 -5.82
C ILE A 248 15.44 12.30 -6.37
N ARG A 249 15.32 13.51 -5.80
CA ARG A 249 16.16 14.65 -6.19
C ARG A 249 17.62 14.37 -5.95
N THR A 250 17.97 13.80 -4.78
CA THR A 250 19.34 13.43 -4.46
C THR A 250 19.91 12.46 -5.49
N MET A 251 19.13 11.47 -5.93
CA MET A 251 19.54 10.57 -7.02
C MET A 251 19.74 11.32 -8.35
N ALA A 252 18.78 12.16 -8.73
CA ALA A 252 18.84 12.91 -9.99
C ALA A 252 20.01 13.89 -10.04
N ASP A 253 20.35 14.50 -8.90
CA ASP A 253 21.48 15.46 -8.81
C ASP A 253 22.84 14.76 -8.87
N ARG A 254 22.93 13.47 -8.54
CA ARG A 254 24.19 12.71 -8.46
C ARG A 254 24.39 11.70 -9.56
N CYS A 255 23.36 11.39 -10.34
CA CYS A 255 23.43 10.40 -11.40
C CYS A 255 23.18 11.05 -12.76
N GLY A 256 24.04 10.79 -13.73
CA GLY A 256 23.87 11.26 -15.11
C GLY A 256 22.62 10.67 -15.76
N TYR A 257 22.29 9.43 -15.44
CA TYR A 257 21.07 8.75 -15.87
C TYR A 257 20.42 8.05 -14.69
N VAL A 258 19.09 8.00 -14.67
CA VAL A 258 18.32 7.26 -13.66
C VAL A 258 17.39 6.27 -14.38
N LEU A 259 17.60 4.98 -14.10
CA LEU A 259 16.72 3.91 -14.56
C LEU A 259 15.63 3.69 -13.51
N VAL A 260 14.37 3.62 -13.95
CA VAL A 260 13.23 3.26 -13.08
C VAL A 260 12.82 1.82 -13.38
N VAL A 261 12.77 1.01 -12.34
CA VAL A 261 12.38 -0.42 -12.39
C VAL A 261 11.11 -0.65 -11.60
N GLU A 262 10.05 -1.04 -12.29
CA GLU A 262 8.71 -1.26 -11.73
C GLU A 262 8.11 -2.57 -12.23
N ALA A 263 7.25 -3.18 -11.42
CA ALA A 263 6.48 -4.37 -11.83
C ALA A 263 5.15 -3.95 -12.51
N VAL A 264 5.27 -3.41 -13.72
CA VAL A 264 4.16 -2.96 -14.59
C VAL A 264 4.58 -3.15 -16.05
N SER A 265 3.62 -3.19 -16.98
CA SER A 265 3.93 -3.24 -18.43
C SER A 265 4.33 -1.87 -19.00
N TYR A 266 4.20 -0.81 -18.23
CA TYR A 266 4.60 0.55 -18.60
C TYR A 266 5.12 1.29 -17.37
N THR A 267 6.09 2.18 -17.58
CA THR A 267 6.68 2.96 -16.49
C THR A 267 5.84 4.18 -16.18
N HIS A 268 5.46 4.36 -14.92
CA HIS A 268 4.70 5.52 -14.46
C HIS A 268 5.60 6.67 -13.99
N LEU A 269 6.80 6.37 -13.55
CA LEU A 269 7.81 7.37 -13.21
C LEU A 269 8.44 7.88 -14.50
N ARG A 270 7.84 8.89 -15.13
CA ARG A 270 8.55 9.66 -16.13
C ARG A 270 9.47 10.62 -15.40
N ALA A 271 10.77 10.52 -15.64
CA ALA A 271 11.69 11.59 -15.30
C ALA A 271 11.26 12.84 -16.07
N HIS A 272 10.90 13.88 -15.37
CA HIS A 272 10.62 15.20 -15.93
C HIS A 272 11.87 16.06 -15.80
#